data_326a77662d21024b2163e6837f10c8e8
#
_entry.id   326a77662d21024b2163e6837f10c8e8
#
_cell.length_a   1.000
_cell.length_b   1.000
_cell.length_c   1.000
_cell.angle_alpha   90.00
_cell.angle_beta   90.00
_cell.angle_gamma   90.00
#
_symmetry.space_group_name_H-M   'P 1'
#
loop_
_entity.id
_entity.type
_entity.pdbx_description
1 polymer ?
#
loop_
_entity_poly.entity_id
_entity_poly.type
_entity_poly.pdbx_seq_one_letter_code
_entity_poly.pdbx_strand_id
1 'polypeptide(L)'
;IFITRLFIDARNEKGRRVSMGTKLTQSLLSNINLSFLEKRKIAYVISSLILTTSLISLSFQGLNQGVDFVGGRSYTIRFDKIISPNEVQSTLINTLGSAEVKTFGNENQLKITTKYKVDVEGLAVDNEIQNILYNSLLSFLPDGYTYDQFVNGSNEKQVGIMSSIKVGPTIADDIKKNSFLAVIGSLIVVFLYILLRFRRWQFSLGAVAAVFHDVLIVLGVFSLTYKFMPFSMEINQAFIAAILTVIGYSLNDTVVVFDRIREFAGEHTKWKFNKTVNAALNSTLSRTLNTSLTTLIVLLAIFIFGGESIRGFMF
;
A
#
# COMPACT_ATOMS: atom_id res chain seq x y z
N ILE A 1 -25.35 0.76 5.77
CA ILE A 1 -25.71 0.84 7.21
C ILE A 1 -27.22 1.07 7.37
N PHE A 2 -27.83 2.09 6.74
CA PHE A 2 -29.26 2.38 6.90
C PHE A 2 -30.15 1.23 6.42
N ILE A 3 -29.91 0.69 5.22
CA ILE A 3 -30.66 -0.45 4.66
C ILE A 3 -30.49 -1.71 5.53
N THR A 4 -29.28 -1.97 6.00
CA THR A 4 -29.00 -3.13 6.87
C THR A 4 -29.74 -3.01 8.20
N ARG A 5 -29.80 -1.80 8.77
CA ARG A 5 -30.54 -1.53 10.01
C ARG A 5 -32.05 -1.72 9.81
N LEU A 6 -32.61 -1.16 8.73
CA LEU A 6 -34.04 -1.38 8.40
C LEU A 6 -34.39 -2.85 8.23
N PHE A 7 -33.51 -3.62 7.60
CA PHE A 7 -33.72 -5.07 7.42
C PHE A 7 -33.70 -5.82 8.76
N ILE A 8 -32.77 -5.46 9.66
CA ILE A 8 -32.65 -6.06 10.99
C ILE A 8 -33.88 -5.69 11.85
N ASP A 9 -34.27 -4.42 11.84
CA ASP A 9 -35.42 -3.91 12.60
C ASP A 9 -36.69 -4.59 12.10
N ALA A 10 -36.94 -4.68 10.80
CA ALA A 10 -38.09 -5.37 10.21
C ALA A 10 -38.14 -6.88 10.53
N ARG A 11 -36.98 -7.54 10.71
CA ARG A 11 -36.93 -8.94 11.17
C ARG A 11 -37.20 -9.09 12.67
N ASN A 12 -36.69 -8.18 13.48
CA ASN A 12 -36.90 -8.16 14.93
C ASN A 12 -38.39 -7.91 15.26
N GLU A 13 -39.04 -6.99 14.53
CA GLU A 13 -40.48 -6.73 14.66
C GLU A 13 -41.33 -7.98 14.33
N LYS A 14 -40.87 -8.85 13.44
CA LYS A 14 -41.48 -10.13 13.10
C LYS A 14 -41.11 -11.26 14.08
N GLY A 15 -40.50 -10.95 15.23
CA GLY A 15 -40.09 -11.92 16.25
C GLY A 15 -38.98 -12.89 15.83
N ARG A 16 -38.36 -12.67 14.68
CA ARG A 16 -37.24 -13.47 14.17
C ARG A 16 -35.90 -12.85 14.59
N ARG A 17 -35.34 -13.31 15.69
CA ARG A 17 -34.01 -12.90 16.13
C ARG A 17 -32.98 -13.22 15.04
N VAL A 18 -32.25 -12.22 14.57
CA VAL A 18 -31.14 -12.41 13.64
C VAL A 18 -29.92 -12.83 14.44
N SER A 19 -29.48 -14.08 14.30
CA SER A 19 -28.20 -14.51 14.87
C SER A 19 -27.07 -13.87 14.05
N MET A 20 -26.29 -13.00 14.69
CA MET A 20 -25.15 -12.30 14.07
C MET A 20 -23.85 -13.11 14.12
N GLY A 21 -23.89 -14.34 14.58
CA GLY A 21 -22.72 -15.21 14.68
C GLY A 21 -23.06 -16.66 14.50
N THR A 22 -22.10 -17.43 14.02
CA THR A 22 -22.13 -18.89 14.02
C THR A 22 -21.71 -19.43 15.40
N LYS A 23 -21.97 -20.70 15.69
CA LYS A 23 -21.52 -21.34 16.95
C LYS A 23 -19.98 -21.20 17.16
N LEU A 24 -19.19 -21.12 16.08
CA LEU A 24 -17.75 -20.91 16.12
C LEU A 24 -17.37 -19.46 16.43
N THR A 25 -18.12 -18.48 15.93
CA THR A 25 -17.77 -17.05 16.05
C THR A 25 -18.37 -16.37 17.28
N GLN A 26 -19.45 -16.90 17.86
CA GLN A 26 -20.10 -16.32 19.04
C GLN A 26 -19.23 -16.37 20.30
N SER A 27 -18.35 -17.38 20.42
CA SER A 27 -17.46 -17.55 21.59
C SER A 27 -16.00 -17.21 21.28
N LEU A 28 -15.69 -16.86 20.03
CA LEU A 28 -14.32 -16.57 19.63
C LEU A 28 -13.85 -15.29 20.35
N LEU A 29 -12.86 -15.43 21.22
CA LEU A 29 -12.25 -14.33 21.99
C LEU A 29 -13.16 -13.69 23.09
N SER A 30 -14.37 -14.18 23.32
CA SER A 30 -15.29 -13.59 24.33
C SER A 30 -14.76 -13.72 25.76
N ASN A 31 -13.94 -14.71 26.06
CA ASN A 31 -13.40 -15.00 27.40
C ASN A 31 -11.93 -14.63 27.58
N ILE A 32 -11.33 -13.94 26.58
CA ILE A 32 -9.93 -13.53 26.69
C ILE A 32 -9.85 -12.22 27.47
N ASN A 33 -9.12 -12.25 28.57
CA ASN A 33 -8.81 -11.06 29.36
C ASN A 33 -7.28 -10.90 29.39
N LEU A 34 -6.76 -10.09 28.48
CA LEU A 34 -5.35 -9.81 28.36
C LEU A 34 -4.95 -8.58 29.18
N SER A 35 -3.86 -8.67 29.92
CA SER A 35 -3.26 -7.54 30.66
C SER A 35 -2.39 -6.70 29.71
N PHE A 36 -3.01 -5.98 28.76
CA PHE A 36 -2.29 -5.19 27.75
C PHE A 36 -1.33 -4.17 28.38
N LEU A 37 -1.78 -3.43 29.40
CA LEU A 37 -0.97 -2.39 30.03
C LEU A 37 0.21 -2.93 30.84
N GLU A 38 0.10 -4.11 31.39
CA GLU A 38 1.24 -4.74 32.06
C GLU A 38 2.32 -5.16 31.07
N LYS A 39 1.90 -5.66 29.89
CA LYS A 39 2.79 -6.11 28.82
C LYS A 39 3.28 -4.99 27.90
N ARG A 40 2.90 -3.72 28.16
CA ARG A 40 3.27 -2.57 27.29
C ARG A 40 4.77 -2.42 27.04
N LYS A 41 5.62 -2.79 28.02
CA LYS A 41 7.09 -2.72 27.86
C LYS A 41 7.58 -3.64 26.74
N ILE A 42 7.00 -4.83 26.62
CA ILE A 42 7.34 -5.78 25.54
C ILE A 42 6.90 -5.18 24.19
N ALA A 43 5.69 -4.63 24.11
CA ALA A 43 5.21 -3.96 22.91
C ALA A 43 6.13 -2.79 22.50
N TYR A 44 6.59 -1.96 23.45
CA TYR A 44 7.51 -0.87 23.18
C TYR A 44 8.86 -1.36 22.63
N VAL A 45 9.41 -2.44 23.18
CA VAL A 45 10.68 -3.02 22.69
C VAL A 45 10.53 -3.53 21.28
N ILE A 46 9.46 -4.31 20.99
CA ILE A 46 9.19 -4.84 19.64
C ILE A 46 9.00 -3.69 18.66
N SER A 47 8.12 -2.73 18.98
CA SER A 47 7.84 -1.57 18.15
C SER A 47 9.10 -0.73 17.88
N SER A 48 9.90 -0.45 18.90
CA SER A 48 11.15 0.29 18.75
C SER A 48 12.15 -0.44 17.85
N LEU A 49 12.24 -1.76 17.97
CA LEU A 49 13.11 -2.57 17.11
C LEU A 49 12.67 -2.50 15.64
N ILE A 50 11.38 -2.66 15.39
CA ILE A 50 10.81 -2.57 14.02
C ILE A 50 11.04 -1.16 13.46
N LEU A 51 10.71 -0.10 14.21
CA LEU A 51 10.90 1.28 13.78
C LEU A 51 12.37 1.61 13.50
N THR A 52 13.28 1.17 14.38
CA THR A 52 14.72 1.40 14.20
C THR A 52 15.21 0.70 12.93
N THR A 53 14.80 -0.56 12.70
CA THR A 53 15.14 -1.29 11.48
C THR A 53 14.56 -0.60 10.24
N SER A 54 13.31 -0.12 10.30
CA SER A 54 12.68 0.64 9.23
C SER A 54 13.43 1.92 8.91
N LEU A 55 13.79 2.70 9.91
CA LEU A 55 14.53 3.96 9.74
C LEU A 55 15.96 3.72 9.20
N ILE A 56 16.63 2.70 9.65
CA ILE A 56 17.95 2.30 9.12
C ILE A 56 17.81 1.93 7.65
N SER A 57 16.85 1.08 7.30
CA SER A 57 16.62 0.69 5.91
C SER A 57 16.29 1.90 5.03
N LEU A 58 15.38 2.76 5.46
CA LEU A 58 15.02 3.98 4.73
C LEU A 58 16.22 4.91 4.52
N SER A 59 17.14 5.00 5.49
CA SER A 59 18.32 5.85 5.41
C SER A 59 19.41 5.29 4.48
N PHE A 60 19.61 3.96 4.47
CA PHE A 60 20.68 3.32 3.69
C PHE A 60 20.22 2.84 2.31
N GLN A 61 19.03 2.28 2.21
CA GLN A 61 18.51 1.72 0.95
C GLN A 61 17.58 2.70 0.22
N GLY A 62 16.91 3.60 0.98
CA GLY A 62 15.88 4.47 0.43
C GLY A 62 14.61 3.70 0.01
N LEU A 63 13.88 4.29 -0.91
CA LEU A 63 12.65 3.75 -1.48
C LEU A 63 12.81 3.64 -2.99
N ASN A 64 12.23 2.62 -3.60
CA ASN A 64 12.18 2.50 -5.05
C ASN A 64 11.10 3.44 -5.61
N GLN A 65 11.51 4.64 -6.03
CA GLN A 65 10.63 5.67 -6.54
C GLN A 65 10.34 5.44 -8.04
N GLY A 66 9.06 5.32 -8.38
CA GLY A 66 8.60 5.25 -9.77
C GLY A 66 8.77 6.57 -10.53
N VAL A 67 8.50 6.53 -11.84
CA VAL A 67 8.61 7.71 -12.73
C VAL A 67 7.79 8.91 -12.26
N ASP A 68 6.71 8.69 -11.53
CA ASP A 68 5.87 9.75 -10.96
C ASP A 68 6.65 10.69 -10.01
N PHE A 69 7.69 10.17 -9.34
CA PHE A 69 8.47 10.91 -8.34
C PHE A 69 9.87 11.31 -8.78
N VAL A 70 10.42 10.65 -9.80
CA VAL A 70 11.80 10.90 -10.25
C VAL A 70 11.86 11.42 -11.67
N GLY A 71 10.74 11.44 -12.37
CA GLY A 71 10.69 11.65 -13.80
C GLY A 71 11.24 10.45 -14.59
N GLY A 72 11.03 10.45 -15.87
CA GLY A 72 11.52 9.40 -16.75
C GLY A 72 10.44 8.80 -17.64
N ARG A 73 10.76 7.66 -18.21
CA ARG A 73 9.86 6.90 -19.10
C ARG A 73 9.77 5.46 -18.63
N SER A 74 8.55 4.93 -18.67
CA SER A 74 8.26 3.54 -18.34
C SER A 74 7.52 2.89 -19.50
N TYR A 75 8.02 1.76 -19.96
CA TYR A 75 7.42 0.98 -21.04
C TYR A 75 7.01 -0.38 -20.49
N THR A 76 5.75 -0.77 -20.73
CA THR A 76 5.31 -2.15 -20.49
C THR A 76 5.40 -2.90 -21.80
N ILE A 77 6.27 -3.92 -21.84
CA ILE A 77 6.53 -4.72 -23.04
C ILE A 77 6.06 -6.15 -22.78
N ARG A 78 5.30 -6.70 -23.70
CA ARG A 78 4.89 -8.12 -23.70
C ARG A 78 5.74 -8.89 -24.70
N PHE A 79 6.15 -10.08 -24.29
CA PHE A 79 6.89 -11.04 -25.10
C PHE A 79 6.00 -12.24 -25.44
N ASP A 80 6.42 -13.06 -26.40
CA ASP A 80 5.76 -14.32 -26.75
C ASP A 80 6.08 -15.45 -25.76
N LYS A 81 7.15 -15.30 -24.99
CA LYS A 81 7.62 -16.24 -23.97
C LYS A 81 7.95 -15.54 -22.65
N ILE A 82 8.07 -16.30 -21.58
CA ILE A 82 8.53 -15.79 -20.29
C ILE A 82 10.03 -15.50 -20.39
N ILE A 83 10.43 -14.28 -20.04
CA ILE A 83 11.83 -13.83 -20.09
C ILE A 83 12.26 -13.34 -18.71
N SER A 84 13.49 -13.64 -18.35
CA SER A 84 14.07 -13.19 -17.08
C SER A 84 14.25 -11.66 -17.09
N PRO A 85 13.68 -10.93 -16.10
CA PRO A 85 13.91 -9.49 -15.95
C PRO A 85 15.40 -9.12 -15.88
N ASN A 86 16.23 -9.95 -15.24
CA ASN A 86 17.65 -9.71 -15.07
C ASN A 86 18.42 -9.75 -16.41
N GLU A 87 18.04 -10.65 -17.31
CA GLU A 87 18.65 -10.73 -18.65
C GLU A 87 18.36 -9.48 -19.48
N VAL A 88 17.10 -9.06 -19.48
CA VAL A 88 16.66 -7.83 -20.16
C VAL A 88 17.33 -6.60 -19.53
N GLN A 89 17.41 -6.54 -18.20
CA GLN A 89 18.05 -5.43 -17.50
C GLN A 89 19.55 -5.32 -17.87
N SER A 90 20.28 -6.43 -17.86
CA SER A 90 21.70 -6.43 -18.21
C SER A 90 21.96 -5.95 -19.64
N THR A 91 21.07 -6.31 -20.57
CA THR A 91 21.14 -5.88 -21.96
C THR A 91 20.89 -4.35 -22.10
N LEU A 92 19.91 -3.82 -21.36
CA LEU A 92 19.49 -2.42 -21.48
C LEU A 92 20.38 -1.43 -20.71
N ILE A 93 21.03 -1.84 -19.62
CA ILE A 93 21.91 -0.95 -18.85
C ILE A 93 23.03 -0.40 -19.72
N ASN A 94 23.60 -1.22 -20.61
CA ASN A 94 24.70 -0.83 -21.47
C ASN A 94 24.30 0.25 -22.51
N THR A 95 23.04 0.30 -22.90
CA THR A 95 22.54 1.20 -23.95
C THR A 95 21.81 2.42 -23.38
N LEU A 96 21.05 2.26 -22.31
CA LEU A 96 20.27 3.33 -21.70
C LEU A 96 20.94 3.97 -20.46
N GLY A 97 22.07 3.45 -20.01
CA GLY A 97 22.79 3.92 -18.82
C GLY A 97 22.04 3.69 -17.50
N SER A 98 20.73 3.61 -17.55
CA SER A 98 19.86 3.26 -16.41
C SER A 98 18.64 2.53 -16.92
N ALA A 99 18.41 1.33 -16.43
CA ALA A 99 17.18 0.55 -16.68
C ALA A 99 16.82 -0.27 -15.46
N GLU A 100 15.61 -0.14 -15.00
CA GLU A 100 15.02 -1.04 -14.04
C GLU A 100 13.98 -1.90 -14.77
N VAL A 101 14.09 -3.22 -14.62
CA VAL A 101 13.22 -4.18 -15.28
C VAL A 101 12.57 -5.06 -14.24
N LYS A 102 11.23 -5.11 -14.23
CA LYS A 102 10.42 -5.94 -13.34
C LYS A 102 9.29 -6.60 -14.10
N THR A 103 8.86 -7.76 -13.65
CA THR A 103 7.62 -8.38 -14.15
C THR A 103 6.43 -7.49 -13.82
N PHE A 104 5.50 -7.33 -14.77
CA PHE A 104 4.36 -6.44 -14.62
C PHE A 104 3.14 -6.93 -15.43
N GLY A 105 2.13 -7.37 -14.74
CA GLY A 105 0.91 -7.92 -15.37
C GLY A 105 0.99 -9.42 -15.54
N ASN A 106 1.17 -9.89 -16.77
CA ASN A 106 1.36 -11.31 -17.04
C ASN A 106 2.84 -11.70 -16.90
N GLU A 107 3.12 -12.99 -16.68
CA GLU A 107 4.49 -13.50 -16.53
C GLU A 107 5.40 -13.21 -17.74
N ASN A 108 4.81 -13.04 -18.91
CA ASN A 108 5.52 -12.67 -20.14
C ASN A 108 5.53 -11.15 -20.40
N GLN A 109 5.22 -10.34 -19.40
CA GLN A 109 5.27 -8.89 -19.51
C GLN A 109 6.30 -8.30 -18.56
N LEU A 110 7.08 -7.37 -19.07
CA LEU A 110 8.08 -6.64 -18.29
C LEU A 110 7.79 -5.13 -18.35
N LYS A 111 7.91 -4.49 -17.20
CA LYS A 111 7.95 -3.04 -17.08
C LYS A 111 9.40 -2.59 -17.04
N ILE A 112 9.77 -1.77 -18.00
CA ILE A 112 11.10 -1.19 -18.17
C ILE A 112 11.02 0.28 -17.86
N THR A 113 11.73 0.72 -16.82
CA THR A 113 11.78 2.12 -16.39
C THR A 113 13.18 2.68 -16.63
N THR A 114 13.27 3.85 -17.29
CA THR A 114 14.54 4.50 -17.58
C THR A 114 14.48 6.01 -17.38
N LYS A 115 15.61 6.59 -16.94
CA LYS A 115 15.83 8.03 -16.85
C LYS A 115 16.62 8.59 -18.04
N TYR A 116 16.80 7.80 -19.09
CA TYR A 116 17.53 8.22 -20.26
C TYR A 116 16.96 9.51 -20.84
N LYS A 117 17.80 10.54 -20.95
CA LYS A 117 17.42 11.88 -21.44
C LYS A 117 16.11 12.41 -20.79
N VAL A 118 15.97 12.25 -19.46
CA VAL A 118 14.76 12.67 -18.73
C VAL A 118 14.48 14.16 -18.87
N ASP A 119 15.54 14.98 -18.97
CA ASP A 119 15.44 16.44 -19.10
C ASP A 119 15.11 16.92 -20.52
N VAL A 120 15.08 15.99 -21.50
CA VAL A 120 14.80 16.33 -22.90
C VAL A 120 13.36 15.97 -23.22
N GLU A 121 12.58 16.98 -23.57
CA GLU A 121 11.21 16.82 -24.01
C GLU A 121 11.14 16.65 -25.54
N GLY A 122 10.13 15.95 -26.02
CA GLY A 122 9.81 15.81 -27.44
C GLY A 122 9.70 14.36 -27.91
N LEU A 123 9.01 14.16 -29.02
CA LEU A 123 8.77 12.86 -29.66
C LEU A 123 10.06 12.21 -30.18
N ALA A 124 11.07 13.04 -30.53
CA ALA A 124 12.34 12.54 -31.05
C ALA A 124 13.06 11.62 -30.05
N VAL A 125 13.06 11.96 -28.76
CA VAL A 125 13.66 11.14 -27.70
C VAL A 125 12.83 9.89 -27.43
N ASP A 126 11.50 9.98 -27.52
CA ASP A 126 10.63 8.83 -27.34
C ASP A 126 10.86 7.79 -28.45
N ASN A 127 10.98 8.25 -29.71
CA ASN A 127 11.33 7.39 -30.85
C ASN A 127 12.76 6.81 -30.73
N GLU A 128 13.71 7.60 -30.24
CA GLU A 128 15.07 7.14 -29.99
C GLU A 128 15.09 5.98 -28.96
N ILE A 129 14.38 6.15 -27.85
CA ILE A 129 14.29 5.10 -26.81
C ILE A 129 13.58 3.86 -27.36
N GLN A 130 12.49 4.02 -28.10
CA GLN A 130 11.80 2.88 -28.72
C GLN A 130 12.71 2.12 -29.70
N ASN A 131 13.52 2.83 -30.48
CA ASN A 131 14.54 2.21 -31.33
C ASN A 131 15.61 1.47 -30.53
N ILE A 132 16.11 2.06 -29.44
CA ILE A 132 17.06 1.41 -28.55
C ILE A 132 16.44 0.15 -27.93
N LEU A 133 15.22 0.24 -27.43
CA LEU A 133 14.49 -0.91 -26.87
C LEU A 133 14.32 -2.01 -27.92
N TYR A 134 13.84 -1.67 -29.11
CA TYR A 134 13.67 -2.64 -30.21
C TYR A 134 14.98 -3.35 -30.53
N ASN A 135 16.04 -2.61 -30.80
CA ASN A 135 17.36 -3.17 -31.19
C ASN A 135 17.97 -4.01 -30.06
N SER A 136 17.85 -3.57 -28.82
CA SER A 136 18.39 -4.29 -27.66
C SER A 136 17.60 -5.55 -27.33
N LEU A 137 16.33 -5.60 -27.67
CA LEU A 137 15.43 -6.71 -27.34
C LEU A 137 15.17 -7.65 -28.52
N LEU A 138 15.80 -7.45 -29.69
CA LEU A 138 15.62 -8.28 -30.88
C LEU A 138 15.78 -9.80 -30.61
N SER A 139 16.74 -10.17 -29.76
CA SER A 139 16.99 -11.58 -29.40
C SER A 139 15.86 -12.21 -28.57
N PHE A 140 15.00 -11.41 -28.00
CA PHE A 140 13.87 -11.84 -27.18
C PHE A 140 12.53 -11.76 -27.92
N LEU A 141 12.52 -11.18 -29.11
CA LEU A 141 11.32 -11.03 -29.96
C LEU A 141 11.21 -12.23 -30.93
N PRO A 142 10.01 -12.46 -31.49
CA PRO A 142 9.83 -13.45 -32.55
C PRO A 142 10.67 -13.15 -33.79
N ASP A 143 11.09 -14.19 -34.50
CA ASP A 143 11.87 -14.04 -35.73
C ASP A 143 11.10 -13.20 -36.76
N GLY A 144 11.80 -12.23 -37.37
CA GLY A 144 11.22 -11.35 -38.39
C GLY A 144 10.24 -10.28 -37.84
N TYR A 145 10.22 -10.06 -36.50
CA TYR A 145 9.37 -9.04 -35.89
C TYR A 145 9.90 -7.65 -36.22
N THR A 146 9.04 -6.81 -36.82
CA THR A 146 9.46 -5.47 -37.27
C THR A 146 9.33 -4.40 -36.18
N TYR A 147 10.06 -3.28 -36.35
CA TYR A 147 9.94 -2.13 -35.44
C TYR A 147 8.49 -1.59 -35.34
N ASP A 148 7.78 -1.52 -36.47
CA ASP A 148 6.39 -1.05 -36.48
C ASP A 148 5.47 -1.97 -35.66
N GLN A 149 5.63 -3.27 -35.81
CA GLN A 149 4.90 -4.27 -34.99
C GLN A 149 5.26 -4.17 -33.50
N PHE A 150 6.51 -3.88 -33.18
CA PHE A 150 6.97 -3.73 -31.79
C PHE A 150 6.37 -2.49 -31.12
N VAL A 151 6.24 -1.38 -31.84
CA VAL A 151 5.73 -0.10 -31.28
C VAL A 151 4.21 -0.03 -31.34
N ASN A 152 3.60 -0.44 -32.43
CA ASN A 152 2.15 -0.27 -32.67
C ASN A 152 1.33 -1.55 -32.42
N GLY A 153 2.00 -2.66 -32.16
CA GLY A 153 1.38 -3.97 -32.03
C GLY A 153 1.12 -4.66 -33.36
N SER A 154 0.77 -5.93 -33.32
CA SER A 154 0.35 -6.73 -34.47
C SER A 154 -1.02 -7.31 -34.20
N ASN A 155 -1.87 -7.35 -35.23
CA ASN A 155 -3.23 -7.91 -35.13
C ASN A 155 -3.24 -9.41 -34.75
N GLU A 156 -2.14 -10.14 -35.01
CA GLU A 156 -2.04 -11.57 -34.76
C GLU A 156 -1.40 -11.95 -33.42
N LYS A 157 -0.47 -11.13 -32.92
CA LYS A 157 0.22 -11.37 -31.63
C LYS A 157 0.30 -10.09 -30.83
N GLN A 158 -0.24 -10.09 -29.63
CA GLN A 158 -0.08 -8.97 -28.69
C GLN A 158 1.32 -8.98 -28.05
N VAL A 159 2.37 -8.83 -28.87
CA VAL A 159 3.78 -8.72 -28.46
C VAL A 159 4.23 -7.29 -28.73
N GLY A 160 5.20 -6.78 -27.98
CA GLY A 160 5.74 -5.43 -28.13
C GLY A 160 5.27 -4.46 -27.03
N ILE A 161 5.30 -3.17 -27.32
CA ILE A 161 4.96 -2.12 -26.36
C ILE A 161 3.44 -2.08 -26.15
N MET A 162 3.02 -2.39 -24.93
CA MET A 162 1.59 -2.37 -24.53
C MET A 162 1.18 -1.00 -23.99
N SER A 163 2.08 -0.31 -23.30
CA SER A 163 1.86 1.03 -22.79
C SER A 163 3.18 1.74 -22.57
N SER A 164 3.16 3.07 -22.67
CA SER A 164 4.28 3.92 -22.27
C SER A 164 3.76 5.05 -21.40
N ILE A 165 4.51 5.37 -20.36
CA ILE A 165 4.22 6.47 -19.44
C ILE A 165 5.47 7.36 -19.43
N LYS A 166 5.26 8.66 -19.63
CA LYS A 166 6.32 9.68 -19.57
C LYS A 166 5.94 10.71 -18.53
N VAL A 167 6.87 11.01 -17.65
CA VAL A 167 6.72 12.06 -16.64
C VAL A 167 7.95 12.95 -16.72
N GLY A 168 7.74 14.22 -17.04
CA GLY A 168 8.81 15.23 -17.03
C GLY A 168 9.26 15.54 -15.60
N PRO A 169 10.51 16.04 -15.41
CA PRO A 169 11.07 16.33 -14.08
C PRO A 169 10.20 17.31 -13.27
N THR A 170 9.72 18.38 -13.91
CA THR A 170 8.86 19.39 -13.27
C THR A 170 7.57 18.78 -12.74
N ILE A 171 6.92 17.90 -13.54
CA ILE A 171 5.68 17.22 -13.14
C ILE A 171 5.98 16.25 -11.98
N ALA A 172 7.09 15.53 -12.03
CA ALA A 172 7.50 14.62 -10.97
C ALA A 172 7.74 15.37 -9.64
N ASP A 173 8.39 16.52 -9.69
CA ASP A 173 8.61 17.38 -8.51
C ASP A 173 7.28 17.90 -7.94
N ASP A 174 6.35 18.31 -8.79
CA ASP A 174 5.02 18.74 -8.37
C ASP A 174 4.22 17.61 -7.72
N ILE A 175 4.24 16.43 -8.31
CA ILE A 175 3.59 15.22 -7.74
C ILE A 175 4.19 14.90 -6.37
N LYS A 176 5.52 14.91 -6.25
CA LYS A 176 6.23 14.64 -5.00
C LYS A 176 5.85 15.63 -3.91
N LYS A 177 5.88 16.94 -4.22
CA LYS A 177 5.50 18.00 -3.29
C LYS A 177 4.04 17.89 -2.86
N ASN A 178 3.14 17.71 -3.82
CA ASN A 178 1.70 17.59 -3.55
C ASN A 178 1.37 16.32 -2.75
N SER A 179 2.05 15.22 -3.01
CA SER A 179 1.92 13.97 -2.25
C SER A 179 2.33 14.17 -0.78
N PHE A 180 3.47 14.83 -0.55
CA PHE A 180 3.91 15.16 0.81
C PHE A 180 2.90 16.06 1.53
N LEU A 181 2.41 17.12 0.86
CA LEU A 181 1.39 18.01 1.40
C LEU A 181 0.08 17.29 1.69
N ALA A 182 -0.33 16.33 0.85
CA ALA A 182 -1.53 15.53 1.07
C ALA A 182 -1.42 14.66 2.33
N VAL A 183 -0.27 14.01 2.56
CA VAL A 183 -0.03 13.21 3.76
C VAL A 183 -0.03 14.09 5.01
N ILE A 184 0.71 15.18 5.02
CA ILE A 184 0.75 16.12 6.17
C ILE A 184 -0.62 16.72 6.41
N GLY A 185 -1.30 17.18 5.35
CA GLY A 185 -2.65 17.73 5.45
C GLY A 185 -3.65 16.74 6.03
N SER A 186 -3.58 15.46 5.62
CA SER A 186 -4.42 14.41 6.18
C SER A 186 -4.18 14.21 7.68
N LEU A 187 -2.93 14.22 8.15
CA LEU A 187 -2.60 14.10 9.57
C LEU A 187 -3.13 15.27 10.39
N ILE A 188 -3.05 16.49 9.83
CA ILE A 188 -3.62 17.69 10.48
C ILE A 188 -5.14 17.59 10.59
N VAL A 189 -5.82 17.23 9.50
CA VAL A 189 -7.28 17.05 9.50
C VAL A 189 -7.71 15.99 10.51
N VAL A 190 -7.00 14.89 10.56
CA VAL A 190 -7.21 13.82 11.54
C VAL A 190 -7.02 14.32 12.97
N PHE A 191 -5.94 15.05 13.23
CA PHE A 191 -5.68 15.62 14.55
C PHE A 191 -6.84 16.53 14.99
N LEU A 192 -7.26 17.42 14.12
CA LEU A 192 -8.37 18.36 14.39
C LEU A 192 -9.69 17.62 14.59
N TYR A 193 -10.00 16.63 13.75
CA TYR A 193 -11.22 15.82 13.89
C TYR A 193 -11.27 15.13 15.25
N ILE A 194 -10.18 14.48 15.68
CA ILE A 194 -10.13 13.79 16.97
C ILE A 194 -10.17 14.78 18.13
N LEU A 195 -9.53 15.95 17.98
CA LEU A 195 -9.58 17.00 18.99
C LEU A 195 -11.01 17.49 19.22
N LEU A 196 -11.76 17.75 18.16
CA LEU A 196 -13.17 18.16 18.23
C LEU A 196 -14.05 17.05 18.79
N ARG A 197 -13.79 15.78 18.40
CA ARG A 197 -14.59 14.61 18.78
C ARG A 197 -14.43 14.23 20.25
N PHE A 198 -13.19 14.27 20.77
CA PHE A 198 -12.87 13.84 22.14
C PHE A 198 -12.62 14.98 23.10
N ARG A 199 -12.45 16.22 22.59
CA ARG A 199 -12.20 17.43 23.40
C ARG A 199 -10.99 17.33 24.33
N ARG A 200 -10.02 16.44 24.01
CA ARG A 200 -8.78 16.24 24.76
C ARG A 200 -7.64 16.02 23.77
N TRP A 201 -6.66 16.89 23.76
CA TRP A 201 -5.53 16.87 22.83
C TRP A 201 -4.67 15.59 22.93
N GLN A 202 -4.67 14.92 24.10
CA GLN A 202 -3.93 13.66 24.29
C GLN A 202 -4.42 12.53 23.38
N PHE A 203 -5.73 12.43 23.12
CA PHE A 203 -6.29 11.49 22.17
C PHE A 203 -5.86 11.81 20.74
N SER A 204 -5.86 13.09 20.35
CA SER A 204 -5.41 13.52 19.03
C SER A 204 -3.95 13.21 18.80
N LEU A 205 -3.09 13.56 19.76
CA LEU A 205 -1.67 13.27 19.67
C LEU A 205 -1.39 11.76 19.63
N GLY A 206 -2.09 10.97 20.44
CA GLY A 206 -1.98 9.51 20.45
C GLY A 206 -2.38 8.88 19.11
N ALA A 207 -3.47 9.36 18.51
CA ALA A 207 -3.91 8.89 17.20
C ALA A 207 -2.92 9.21 16.08
N VAL A 208 -2.43 10.47 16.03
CA VAL A 208 -1.44 10.86 15.02
C VAL A 208 -0.13 10.10 15.19
N ALA A 209 0.31 9.90 16.45
CA ALA A 209 1.50 9.10 16.72
C ALA A 209 1.35 7.63 16.28
N ALA A 210 0.16 7.03 16.50
CA ALA A 210 -0.12 5.67 16.05
C ALA A 210 -0.09 5.56 14.52
N VAL A 211 -0.76 6.48 13.81
CA VAL A 211 -0.76 6.53 12.36
C VAL A 211 0.63 6.75 11.79
N PHE A 212 1.40 7.66 12.37
CA PHE A 212 2.78 7.93 11.96
C PHE A 212 3.67 6.68 12.13
N HIS A 213 3.51 5.97 13.24
CA HIS A 213 4.15 4.70 13.50
C HIS A 213 3.81 3.67 12.40
N ASP A 214 2.54 3.50 12.07
CA ASP A 214 2.08 2.52 11.09
C ASP A 214 2.60 2.85 9.68
N VAL A 215 2.56 4.11 9.28
CA VAL A 215 3.12 4.58 8.01
C VAL A 215 4.63 4.32 7.93
N LEU A 216 5.37 4.61 9.00
CA LEU A 216 6.81 4.33 9.04
C LEU A 216 7.14 2.84 8.91
N ILE A 217 6.32 1.96 9.50
CA ILE A 217 6.50 0.51 9.35
C ILE A 217 6.24 0.10 7.90
N VAL A 218 5.16 0.57 7.28
CA VAL A 218 4.87 0.26 5.87
C VAL A 218 6.01 0.70 4.97
N LEU A 219 6.47 1.95 5.09
CA LEU A 219 7.62 2.46 4.32
C LEU A 219 8.89 1.65 4.58
N GLY A 220 9.12 1.26 5.84
CA GLY A 220 10.26 0.43 6.22
C GLY A 220 10.23 -0.95 5.59
N VAL A 221 9.06 -1.61 5.58
CA VAL A 221 8.86 -2.91 4.93
C VAL A 221 9.13 -2.79 3.43
N PHE A 222 8.58 -1.77 2.76
CA PHE A 222 8.85 -1.50 1.34
C PHE A 222 10.35 -1.29 1.09
N SER A 223 11.01 -0.48 1.91
CA SER A 223 12.47 -0.25 1.80
C SER A 223 13.29 -1.53 1.98
N LEU A 224 12.90 -2.41 2.90
CA LEU A 224 13.62 -3.66 3.15
C LEU A 224 13.44 -4.69 2.05
N THR A 225 12.25 -4.74 1.43
CA THR A 225 11.85 -5.88 0.61
C THR A 225 11.93 -5.65 -0.90
N TYR A 226 11.91 -4.40 -1.39
CA TYR A 226 11.81 -4.10 -2.82
C TYR A 226 12.89 -4.74 -3.70
N LYS A 227 14.08 -5.01 -3.14
CA LYS A 227 15.18 -5.65 -3.89
C LYS A 227 15.02 -7.17 -4.04
N PHE A 228 14.26 -7.79 -3.15
CA PHE A 228 14.13 -9.25 -3.08
C PHE A 228 12.81 -9.77 -3.66
N MET A 229 11.81 -8.88 -3.79
CA MET A 229 10.51 -9.28 -4.32
C MET A 229 10.56 -9.44 -5.84
N PRO A 230 9.92 -10.50 -6.38
CA PRO A 230 9.88 -10.75 -7.82
C PRO A 230 8.95 -9.79 -8.58
N PHE A 231 8.06 -9.10 -7.88
CA PHE A 231 7.13 -8.12 -8.44
C PHE A 231 7.57 -6.69 -8.17
N SER A 232 7.01 -5.72 -8.92
CA SER A 232 7.33 -4.30 -8.77
C SER A 232 6.80 -3.76 -7.44
N MET A 233 7.69 -3.16 -6.65
CA MET A 233 7.39 -2.44 -5.39
C MET A 233 7.75 -0.95 -5.54
N GLU A 234 7.42 -0.38 -6.68
CA GLU A 234 7.64 1.05 -6.93
C GLU A 234 6.67 1.91 -6.10
N ILE A 235 7.21 2.95 -5.51
CA ILE A 235 6.41 4.01 -4.90
C ILE A 235 6.02 5.00 -5.99
N ASN A 236 4.76 5.02 -6.32
CA ASN A 236 4.13 5.87 -7.31
C ASN A 236 2.95 6.65 -6.70
N GLN A 237 2.22 7.41 -7.50
CA GLN A 237 1.06 8.17 -7.02
C GLN A 237 -0.03 7.26 -6.43
N ALA A 238 -0.24 6.05 -6.99
CA ALA A 238 -1.19 5.08 -6.45
C ALA A 238 -0.78 4.58 -5.04
N PHE A 239 0.52 4.43 -4.79
CA PHE A 239 1.03 4.08 -3.46
C PHE A 239 0.70 5.16 -2.41
N ILE A 240 0.74 6.45 -2.78
CA ILE A 240 0.34 7.53 -1.86
C ILE A 240 -1.15 7.41 -1.51
N ALA A 241 -2.00 7.07 -2.48
CA ALA A 241 -3.42 6.82 -2.22
C ALA A 241 -3.61 5.61 -1.27
N ALA A 242 -2.78 4.56 -1.38
CA ALA A 242 -2.77 3.45 -0.44
C ALA A 242 -2.38 3.88 0.97
N ILE A 243 -1.31 4.66 1.13
CA ILE A 243 -0.89 5.19 2.44
C ILE A 243 -2.03 6.01 3.08
N LEU A 244 -2.69 6.89 2.31
CA LEU A 244 -3.83 7.66 2.81
C LEU A 244 -5.01 6.75 3.23
N THR A 245 -5.21 5.65 2.51
CA THR A 245 -6.23 4.63 2.87
C THR A 245 -5.84 3.89 4.15
N VAL A 246 -4.58 3.48 4.31
CA VAL A 246 -4.06 2.86 5.54
C VAL A 246 -4.21 3.80 6.73
N ILE A 247 -3.92 5.09 6.57
CA ILE A 247 -4.15 6.12 7.60
C ILE A 247 -5.61 6.10 8.05
N GLY A 248 -6.55 6.15 7.10
CA GLY A 248 -7.98 6.12 7.41
C GLY A 248 -8.43 4.82 8.10
N TYR A 249 -7.88 3.69 7.67
CA TYR A 249 -8.19 2.38 8.23
C TYR A 249 -7.66 2.22 9.67
N SER A 250 -6.41 2.57 9.91
CA SER A 250 -5.78 2.54 11.24
C SER A 250 -6.52 3.43 12.26
N LEU A 251 -6.95 4.61 11.79
CA LEU A 251 -7.74 5.51 12.61
C LEU A 251 -9.08 4.95 13.03
N ASN A 252 -9.75 4.18 12.19
CA ASN A 252 -11.06 3.61 12.51
C ASN A 252 -10.97 2.75 13.78
N ASP A 253 -9.98 1.90 13.91
CA ASP A 253 -9.80 1.05 15.08
C ASP A 253 -9.35 1.87 16.31
N THR A 254 -8.45 2.83 16.12
CA THR A 254 -8.00 3.73 17.19
C THR A 254 -9.16 4.53 17.79
N VAL A 255 -10.04 5.09 16.95
CA VAL A 255 -11.22 5.86 17.40
C VAL A 255 -12.20 4.97 18.18
N VAL A 256 -12.42 3.73 17.76
CA VAL A 256 -13.28 2.79 18.48
C VAL A 256 -12.74 2.48 19.89
N VAL A 257 -11.44 2.26 20.01
CA VAL A 257 -10.80 2.07 21.32
C VAL A 257 -10.95 3.31 22.19
N PHE A 258 -10.74 4.51 21.64
CA PHE A 258 -10.86 5.78 22.35
C PHE A 258 -12.31 6.04 22.82
N ASP A 259 -13.31 5.77 21.97
CA ASP A 259 -14.72 5.87 22.35
C ASP A 259 -15.04 4.92 23.51
N ARG A 260 -14.51 3.70 23.47
CA ARG A 260 -14.73 2.72 24.53
C ARG A 260 -14.06 3.11 25.85
N ILE A 261 -12.83 3.66 25.77
CA ILE A 261 -12.14 4.20 26.96
C ILE A 261 -12.98 5.33 27.58
N ARG A 262 -13.51 6.24 26.76
CA ARG A 262 -14.34 7.36 27.22
C ARG A 262 -15.63 6.89 27.86
N GLU A 263 -16.32 5.91 27.25
CA GLU A 263 -17.54 5.29 27.76
C GLU A 263 -17.29 4.67 29.14
N PHE A 264 -16.29 3.79 29.26
CA PHE A 264 -15.96 3.13 30.53
C PHE A 264 -15.47 4.10 31.62
N ALA A 265 -14.78 5.16 31.22
CA ALA A 265 -14.38 6.21 32.17
C ALA A 265 -15.59 6.98 32.72
N GLY A 266 -16.65 7.14 31.91
CA GLY A 266 -17.91 7.75 32.36
C GLY A 266 -18.76 6.81 33.23
N GLU A 267 -18.87 5.55 32.85
CA GLU A 267 -19.68 4.56 33.59
C GLU A 267 -19.04 4.11 34.92
N HIS A 268 -17.72 3.98 34.94
CA HIS A 268 -16.96 3.43 36.05
C HIS A 268 -16.01 4.48 36.67
N THR A 269 -16.58 5.56 37.18
CA THR A 269 -15.81 6.72 37.71
C THR A 269 -14.85 6.35 38.86
N LYS A 270 -15.10 5.25 39.57
CA LYS A 270 -14.25 4.76 40.66
C LYS A 270 -13.10 3.85 40.22
N TRP A 271 -13.05 3.48 38.94
CA TRP A 271 -11.98 2.61 38.46
C TRP A 271 -10.67 3.40 38.31
N LYS A 272 -9.55 2.71 38.56
CA LYS A 272 -8.23 3.24 38.21
C LYS A 272 -8.12 3.30 36.69
N PHE A 273 -7.48 4.34 36.14
CA PHE A 273 -7.31 4.58 34.71
C PHE A 273 -6.78 3.34 33.95
N ASN A 274 -5.76 2.66 34.50
CA ASN A 274 -5.21 1.44 33.91
C ASN A 274 -6.25 0.32 33.77
N LYS A 275 -7.15 0.16 34.74
CA LYS A 275 -8.23 -0.83 34.69
C LYS A 275 -9.22 -0.47 33.58
N THR A 276 -9.61 0.79 33.50
CA THR A 276 -10.52 1.31 32.48
C THR A 276 -9.97 1.06 31.07
N VAL A 277 -8.72 1.44 30.82
CA VAL A 277 -8.07 1.25 29.51
C VAL A 277 -7.96 -0.23 29.16
N ASN A 278 -7.53 -1.08 30.12
CA ASN A 278 -7.39 -2.51 29.86
C ASN A 278 -8.74 -3.18 29.55
N ALA A 279 -9.81 -2.81 30.25
CA ALA A 279 -11.16 -3.30 30.00
C ALA A 279 -11.68 -2.84 28.63
N ALA A 280 -11.45 -1.58 28.26
CA ALA A 280 -11.82 -1.03 26.95
C ALA A 280 -11.12 -1.78 25.81
N LEU A 281 -9.81 -2.02 25.90
CA LEU A 281 -9.05 -2.79 24.92
C LEU A 281 -9.59 -4.22 24.77
N ASN A 282 -9.85 -4.91 25.87
CA ASN A 282 -10.40 -6.27 25.81
C ASN A 282 -11.81 -6.28 25.17
N SER A 283 -12.65 -5.30 25.48
CA SER A 283 -14.00 -5.23 24.92
C SER A 283 -14.06 -4.93 23.43
N THR A 284 -13.03 -4.29 22.87
CA THR A 284 -12.93 -3.97 21.44
C THR A 284 -12.15 -5.00 20.64
N LEU A 285 -11.40 -5.87 21.30
CA LEU A 285 -10.44 -6.80 20.69
C LEU A 285 -11.07 -7.68 19.59
N SER A 286 -12.20 -8.30 19.88
CA SER A 286 -12.89 -9.18 18.91
C SER A 286 -13.32 -8.41 17.66
N ARG A 287 -13.82 -7.18 17.82
CA ARG A 287 -14.21 -6.32 16.70
C ARG A 287 -12.99 -5.95 15.85
N THR A 288 -11.93 -5.45 16.47
CA THR A 288 -10.70 -5.03 15.77
C THR A 288 -10.06 -6.20 15.03
N LEU A 289 -9.98 -7.37 15.67
CA LEU A 289 -9.46 -8.57 15.00
C LEU A 289 -10.32 -9.01 13.80
N ASN A 290 -11.63 -8.96 13.92
CA ASN A 290 -12.53 -9.33 12.83
C ASN A 290 -12.41 -8.35 11.65
N THR A 291 -12.35 -7.05 11.90
CA THR A 291 -12.19 -6.04 10.84
C THR A 291 -10.85 -6.20 10.13
N SER A 292 -9.76 -6.35 10.89
CA SER A 292 -8.42 -6.54 10.33
C SER A 292 -8.30 -7.86 9.57
N LEU A 293 -8.85 -8.97 10.11
CA LEU A 293 -8.80 -10.27 9.47
C LEU A 293 -9.60 -10.32 8.16
N THR A 294 -10.80 -9.72 8.13
CA THR A 294 -11.61 -9.68 6.90
C THR A 294 -10.91 -8.88 5.81
N THR A 295 -10.28 -7.75 6.14
CA THR A 295 -9.49 -6.96 5.18
C THR A 295 -8.26 -7.75 4.73
N LEU A 296 -7.54 -8.38 5.64
CA LEU A 296 -6.37 -9.20 5.31
C LEU A 296 -6.73 -10.34 4.34
N ILE A 297 -7.86 -11.03 4.57
CA ILE A 297 -8.32 -12.11 3.66
C ILE A 297 -8.61 -11.57 2.26
N VAL A 298 -9.25 -10.40 2.15
CA VAL A 298 -9.53 -9.78 0.85
C VAL A 298 -8.22 -9.39 0.15
N LEU A 299 -7.29 -8.74 0.86
CA LEU A 299 -5.99 -8.36 0.30
C LEU A 299 -5.17 -9.58 -0.13
N LEU A 300 -5.16 -10.65 0.69
CA LEU A 300 -4.50 -11.91 0.35
C LEU A 300 -5.14 -12.57 -0.88
N ALA A 301 -6.47 -12.55 -0.99
CA ALA A 301 -7.14 -13.09 -2.18
C ALA A 301 -6.74 -12.31 -3.45
N ILE A 302 -6.70 -10.98 -3.38
CA ILE A 302 -6.24 -10.15 -4.51
C ILE A 302 -4.75 -10.36 -4.77
N PHE A 303 -3.92 -10.51 -3.74
CA PHE A 303 -2.49 -10.77 -3.87
C PHE A 303 -2.19 -12.10 -4.57
N ILE A 304 -2.97 -13.16 -4.26
CA ILE A 304 -2.76 -14.51 -4.81
C ILE A 304 -3.38 -14.63 -6.22
N PHE A 305 -4.64 -14.15 -6.39
CA PHE A 305 -5.42 -14.34 -7.61
C PHE A 305 -5.43 -13.12 -8.52
N GLY A 306 -5.00 -11.96 -8.04
CA GLY A 306 -4.92 -10.74 -8.84
C GLY A 306 -3.74 -10.75 -9.80
N GLY A 307 -3.77 -9.83 -10.77
CA GLY A 307 -2.66 -9.63 -11.71
C GLY A 307 -1.40 -9.12 -11.03
N GLU A 308 -0.24 -9.46 -11.59
CA GLU A 308 1.06 -9.05 -11.02
C GLU A 308 1.25 -7.54 -10.90
N SER A 309 0.59 -6.76 -11.75
CA SER A 309 0.63 -5.30 -11.72
C SER A 309 0.16 -4.68 -10.41
N ILE A 310 -0.72 -5.37 -9.67
CA ILE A 310 -1.25 -4.89 -8.39
C ILE A 310 -0.67 -5.62 -7.17
N ARG A 311 0.16 -6.65 -7.36
CA ARG A 311 0.74 -7.43 -6.25
C ARG A 311 1.53 -6.57 -5.27
N GLY A 312 2.44 -5.72 -5.79
CA GLY A 312 3.21 -4.82 -4.92
C GLY A 312 2.36 -3.83 -4.15
N PHE A 313 1.21 -3.46 -4.70
CA PHE A 313 0.25 -2.58 -4.04
C PHE A 313 -0.58 -3.30 -2.95
N MET A 314 -0.87 -4.61 -3.15
CA MET A 314 -1.63 -5.43 -2.19
C MET A 314 -0.75 -6.01 -1.07
N PHE A 315 0.57 -6.09 -1.30
CA PHE A 315 1.57 -6.49 -0.32
C PHE A 315 1.69 -5.47 0.81
#